data_c64cabd2128241a1d25045387a8069a6
#
_entry.id   c64cabd2128241a1d25045387a8069a6
#
_cell.length_a   1.000
_cell.length_b   1.000
_cell.length_c   1.000
_cell.angle_alpha   90.00
_cell.angle_beta   90.00
_cell.angle_gamma   90.00
#
_symmetry.space_group_name_H-M   'P 1'
#
loop_
_entity.id
_entity.type
_entity.pdbx_description
1 polymer ?
#
loop_
_entity_poly.entity_id
_entity_poly.type
_entity_poly.pdbx_seq_one_letter_code
_entity_poly.pdbx_strand_id
1 'polypeptide(L)'
;MCIRDRSLTEVVNLCLTFLGTMCLWNGIMEIAKRTTLIRKLTIFFRPLINFLFPELKENEQAKEEISMNMIANILGLGNAATPLGIKAMKTLQKDNKNKMILSNSMLMFILINTASIQLIPTNVIAIRNSLNSSMSTQIIFPVWIATITAALASIITAKVLIRLGK
;
A
#
# COMPACT_ATOMS: atom_id res chain seq x y z
N MET A 1 -25.87 -3.77 32.60
CA MET A 1 -24.83 -3.29 31.68
C MET A 1 -25.50 -2.87 30.39
N CYS A 2 -25.48 -1.59 30.05
CA CYS A 2 -26.25 -1.06 28.93
C CYS A 2 -25.59 -1.50 27.61
N ILE A 3 -26.37 -1.77 26.55
CA ILE A 3 -25.84 -2.14 25.21
C ILE A 3 -24.79 -1.10 24.74
N ARG A 4 -25.02 0.18 25.06
CA ARG A 4 -24.10 1.28 24.77
C ARG A 4 -22.74 1.14 25.46
N ASP A 5 -22.68 0.71 26.72
CA ASP A 5 -21.42 0.55 27.46
C ASP A 5 -20.57 -0.59 26.88
N ARG A 6 -21.25 -1.68 26.48
CA ARG A 6 -20.60 -2.80 25.82
C ARG A 6 -20.01 -2.41 24.47
N SER A 7 -20.76 -1.68 23.64
CA SER A 7 -20.29 -1.19 22.35
C SER A 7 -19.12 -0.21 22.49
N LEU A 8 -19.13 0.67 23.49
CA LEU A 8 -18.01 1.57 23.76
C LEU A 8 -16.76 0.81 24.18
N THR A 9 -16.88 -0.20 25.03
CA THR A 9 -15.74 -1.04 25.45
C THR A 9 -15.17 -1.82 24.25
N GLU A 10 -16.02 -2.37 23.40
CA GLU A 10 -15.60 -3.07 22.18
C GLU A 10 -14.85 -2.13 21.22
N VAL A 11 -15.32 -0.90 21.02
CA VAL A 11 -14.65 0.11 20.20
C VAL A 11 -13.28 0.49 20.77
N VAL A 12 -13.20 0.73 22.10
CA VAL A 12 -11.91 1.06 22.74
C VAL A 12 -10.92 -0.11 22.59
N ASN A 13 -11.34 -1.34 22.81
CA ASN A 13 -10.48 -2.51 22.64
C ASN A 13 -10.02 -2.65 21.18
N LEU A 14 -10.89 -2.39 20.20
CA LEU A 14 -10.54 -2.38 18.79
C LEU A 14 -9.51 -1.30 18.47
N CYS A 15 -9.70 -0.09 19.00
CA CYS A 15 -8.73 1.01 18.85
C CYS A 15 -7.36 0.65 19.43
N LEU A 16 -7.32 0.06 20.63
CA LEU A 16 -6.07 -0.37 21.28
C LEU A 16 -5.38 -1.48 20.45
N THR A 17 -6.14 -2.43 19.91
CA THR A 17 -5.63 -3.50 19.06
C THR A 17 -5.01 -2.92 17.78
N PHE A 18 -5.69 -1.97 17.13
CA PHE A 18 -5.15 -1.29 15.96
C PHE A 18 -3.90 -0.48 16.29
N LEU A 19 -3.91 0.29 17.38
CA LEU A 19 -2.77 1.07 17.81
C LEU A 19 -1.56 0.19 18.09
N GLY A 20 -1.73 -0.93 18.79
CA GLY A 20 -0.68 -1.91 19.06
C GLY A 20 -0.12 -2.54 17.78
N THR A 21 -0.99 -2.96 16.87
CA THR A 21 -0.57 -3.52 15.57
C THR A 21 0.16 -2.48 14.71
N MET A 22 -0.32 -1.25 14.67
CA MET A 22 0.34 -0.16 13.96
C MET A 22 1.74 0.14 14.51
N CYS A 23 1.87 0.24 15.84
CA CYS A 23 3.16 0.49 16.48
C CYS A 23 4.15 -0.65 16.22
N LEU A 24 3.71 -1.90 16.35
CA LEU A 24 4.53 -3.07 16.09
C LEU A 24 5.06 -3.07 14.64
N TRP A 25 4.16 -2.94 13.67
CA TRP A 25 4.53 -2.96 12.26
C TRP A 25 5.37 -1.74 11.83
N ASN A 26 5.10 -0.55 12.39
CA ASN A 26 5.95 0.61 12.15
C ASN A 26 7.37 0.39 12.69
N GLY A 27 7.51 -0.22 13.87
CA GLY A 27 8.80 -0.60 14.44
C GLY A 27 9.54 -1.61 13.55
N ILE A 28 8.86 -2.68 13.11
CA ILE A 28 9.44 -3.69 12.21
C ILE A 28 9.87 -3.05 10.88
N MET A 29 9.04 -2.18 10.29
CA MET A 29 9.39 -1.50 9.04
C MET A 29 10.57 -0.53 9.22
N GLU A 30 10.69 0.14 10.35
CA GLU A 30 11.85 1.02 10.61
C GLU A 30 13.15 0.20 10.73
N ILE A 31 13.11 -0.96 11.36
CA ILE A 31 14.22 -1.90 11.38
C ILE A 31 14.51 -2.41 9.96
N ALA A 32 13.47 -2.81 9.22
CA ALA A 32 13.61 -3.32 7.85
C ALA A 32 14.24 -2.30 6.90
N LYS A 33 13.91 -1.00 7.03
CA LYS A 33 14.54 0.07 6.23
C LYS A 33 16.05 0.17 6.45
N ARG A 34 16.51 -0.12 7.65
CA ARG A 34 17.95 -0.08 8.01
C ARG A 34 18.69 -1.33 7.56
N THR A 35 17.96 -2.38 7.16
CA THR A 35 18.55 -3.63 6.67
C THR A 35 18.69 -3.63 5.16
N THR A 36 19.56 -4.50 4.65
CA THR A 36 19.74 -4.73 3.20
C THR A 36 18.51 -5.35 2.54
N LEU A 37 17.52 -5.81 3.33
CA LEU A 37 16.32 -6.48 2.83
C LEU A 37 15.48 -5.56 1.94
N ILE A 38 15.16 -4.35 2.41
CA ILE A 38 14.39 -3.36 1.62
C ILE A 38 15.14 -3.01 0.33
N ARG A 39 16.46 -2.82 0.41
CA ARG A 39 17.29 -2.56 -0.77
C ARG A 39 17.22 -3.69 -1.80
N LYS A 40 17.30 -4.95 -1.36
CA LYS A 40 17.15 -6.12 -2.24
C LYS A 40 15.74 -6.20 -2.86
N LEU A 41 14.70 -5.96 -2.07
CA LEU A 41 13.32 -5.90 -2.55
C LEU A 41 13.12 -4.76 -3.55
N THR A 42 13.66 -3.58 -3.29
CA THR A 42 13.60 -2.45 -4.23
C THR A 42 14.26 -2.81 -5.57
N ILE A 43 15.42 -3.47 -5.55
CA ILE A 43 16.11 -3.92 -6.76
C ILE A 43 15.25 -4.97 -7.51
N PHE A 44 14.63 -5.89 -6.80
CA PHE A 44 13.72 -6.88 -7.38
C PHE A 44 12.49 -6.25 -8.05
N PHE A 45 11.90 -5.22 -7.44
CA PHE A 45 10.74 -4.51 -8.01
C PHE A 45 11.11 -3.46 -9.07
N ARG A 46 12.38 -3.12 -9.23
CA ARG A 46 12.86 -2.11 -10.19
C ARG A 46 12.36 -2.33 -11.63
N PRO A 47 12.38 -3.56 -12.22
CA PRO A 47 11.86 -3.78 -13.57
C PRO A 47 10.37 -3.49 -13.67
N LEU A 48 9.59 -3.86 -12.65
CA LEU A 48 8.15 -3.56 -12.59
C LEU A 48 7.90 -2.05 -12.51
N ILE A 49 8.66 -1.34 -11.68
CA ILE A 49 8.54 0.11 -11.54
C ILE A 49 8.92 0.82 -12.85
N ASN A 50 9.98 0.43 -13.50
CA ASN A 50 10.36 1.00 -14.80
C ASN A 50 9.30 0.75 -15.89
N PHE A 51 8.59 -0.39 -15.83
CA PHE A 51 7.49 -0.69 -16.73
C PHE A 51 6.23 0.13 -16.44
N LEU A 52 5.93 0.37 -15.16
CA LEU A 52 4.76 1.13 -14.72
C LEU A 52 4.97 2.63 -14.82
N PHE A 53 6.19 3.11 -14.60
CA PHE A 53 6.56 4.52 -14.52
C PHE A 53 7.69 4.88 -15.51
N PRO A 54 7.46 4.80 -16.82
CA PRO A 54 8.50 5.06 -17.82
C PRO A 54 9.02 6.50 -17.82
N GLU A 55 8.24 7.44 -17.28
CA GLU A 55 8.60 8.86 -17.18
C GLU A 55 9.61 9.16 -16.07
N LEU A 56 9.78 8.25 -15.10
CA LEU A 56 10.67 8.43 -13.94
C LEU A 56 12.11 7.93 -14.18
N LYS A 57 12.57 7.83 -15.44
CA LYS A 57 13.86 7.22 -15.77
C LYS A 57 15.03 7.82 -15.00
N GLU A 58 15.02 9.12 -14.73
CA GLU A 58 16.10 9.85 -14.09
C GLU A 58 15.89 10.13 -12.61
N ASN A 59 14.67 9.96 -12.08
CA ASN A 59 14.37 10.21 -10.66
C ASN A 59 14.47 8.94 -9.83
N GLU A 60 15.67 8.56 -9.43
CA GLU A 60 15.90 7.38 -8.57
C GLU A 60 15.26 7.53 -7.19
N GLN A 61 15.18 8.75 -6.65
CA GLN A 61 14.51 8.99 -5.35
C GLN A 61 13.02 8.66 -5.42
N ALA A 62 12.31 9.11 -6.45
CA ALA A 62 10.90 8.79 -6.63
C ALA A 62 10.68 7.29 -6.80
N LYS A 63 11.53 6.60 -7.56
CA LYS A 63 11.47 5.14 -7.73
C LYS A 63 11.65 4.39 -6.42
N GLU A 64 12.60 4.82 -5.59
CA GLU A 64 12.84 4.21 -4.28
C GLU A 64 11.62 4.40 -3.36
N GLU A 65 11.09 5.62 -3.27
CA GLU A 65 9.94 5.94 -2.43
C GLU A 65 8.67 5.19 -2.87
N ILE A 66 8.42 5.10 -4.19
CA ILE A 66 7.35 4.28 -4.76
C ILE A 66 7.55 2.80 -4.44
N SER A 67 8.78 2.29 -4.60
CA SER A 67 9.10 0.89 -4.28
C SER A 67 8.79 0.58 -2.83
N MET A 68 9.20 1.43 -1.92
CA MET A 68 8.96 1.25 -0.49
C MET A 68 7.46 1.25 -0.15
N ASN A 69 6.68 2.15 -0.76
CA ASN A 69 5.24 2.17 -0.60
C ASN A 69 4.59 0.88 -1.15
N MET A 70 4.98 0.44 -2.35
CA MET A 70 4.48 -0.80 -2.95
C MET A 70 4.82 -2.03 -2.10
N ILE A 71 6.05 -2.13 -1.58
CA ILE A 71 6.47 -3.21 -0.69
C ILE A 71 5.62 -3.23 0.58
N ALA A 72 5.38 -2.06 1.19
CA ALA A 72 4.53 -1.95 2.37
C ALA A 72 3.09 -2.42 2.09
N ASN A 73 2.52 -2.05 0.95
CA ASN A 73 1.19 -2.50 0.53
C ASN A 73 1.16 -4.02 0.28
N ILE A 74 2.14 -4.57 -0.42
CA ILE A 74 2.25 -6.02 -0.71
C ILE A 74 2.34 -6.83 0.59
N LEU A 75 3.07 -6.32 1.58
CA LEU A 75 3.16 -6.93 2.91
C LEU A 75 1.90 -6.72 3.78
N GLY A 76 0.88 -6.02 3.25
CA GLY A 76 -0.36 -5.74 3.98
C GLY A 76 -0.22 -4.70 5.09
N LEU A 77 0.84 -3.88 5.05
CA LEU A 77 1.16 -2.86 6.03
C LEU A 77 0.55 -1.50 5.64
N GLY A 78 -0.76 -1.45 5.37
CA GLY A 78 -1.46 -0.27 4.86
C GLY A 78 -1.17 1.00 5.66
N ASN A 79 -1.07 0.89 6.99
CA ASN A 79 -0.76 2.02 7.87
C ASN A 79 0.67 2.57 7.67
N ALA A 80 1.65 1.68 7.42
CA ALA A 80 3.02 2.09 7.09
C ALA A 80 3.13 2.58 5.64
N ALA A 81 2.29 2.08 4.74
CA ALA A 81 2.26 2.49 3.34
C ALA A 81 1.80 3.94 3.17
N THR A 82 0.86 4.43 4.00
CA THR A 82 0.29 5.78 3.89
C THR A 82 1.36 6.89 3.95
N PRO A 83 2.23 6.99 4.99
CA PRO A 83 3.27 8.03 5.03
C PRO A 83 4.29 7.88 3.90
N LEU A 84 4.61 6.65 3.48
CA LEU A 84 5.49 6.39 2.34
C LEU A 84 4.86 6.87 1.03
N GLY A 85 3.56 6.63 0.85
CA GLY A 85 2.81 7.12 -0.32
C GLY A 85 2.74 8.63 -0.40
N ILE A 86 2.51 9.31 0.74
CA ILE A 86 2.52 10.78 0.80
C ILE A 86 3.90 11.31 0.43
N LYS A 87 4.98 10.68 0.91
CA LYS A 87 6.34 11.08 0.59
C LYS A 87 6.62 10.93 -0.91
N ALA A 88 6.31 9.77 -1.50
CA ALA A 88 6.45 9.53 -2.94
C ALA A 88 5.64 10.54 -3.76
N MET A 89 4.39 10.84 -3.37
CA MET A 89 3.55 11.82 -4.04
C MET A 89 4.14 13.22 -3.99
N LYS A 90 4.72 13.65 -2.85
CA LYS A 90 5.41 14.94 -2.73
C LYS A 90 6.62 15.03 -3.66
N THR A 91 7.40 13.95 -3.79
CA THR A 91 8.55 13.89 -4.70
C THR A 91 8.09 13.95 -6.16
N LEU A 92 7.04 13.19 -6.53
CA LEU A 92 6.43 13.27 -7.86
C LEU A 92 5.90 14.67 -8.19
N GLN A 93 5.30 15.35 -7.21
CA GLN A 93 4.79 16.71 -7.40
C GLN A 93 5.90 17.75 -7.60
N LYS A 94 7.09 17.56 -7.03
CA LYS A 94 8.22 18.45 -7.26
C LYS A 94 8.64 18.43 -8.74
N ASP A 95 8.62 17.25 -9.36
CA ASP A 95 9.03 17.08 -10.77
C ASP A 95 7.88 17.35 -11.76
N ASN A 96 6.67 17.52 -11.26
CA ASN A 96 5.52 17.78 -12.10
C ASN A 96 5.62 19.21 -12.72
N LYS A 97 5.62 19.28 -14.04
CA LYS A 97 5.72 20.55 -14.80
C LYS A 97 4.49 21.44 -14.55
N ASN A 98 3.31 20.85 -14.48
CA ASN A 98 2.07 21.59 -14.21
C ASN A 98 1.55 21.22 -12.82
N LYS A 99 1.75 22.11 -11.84
CA LYS A 99 1.37 21.89 -10.45
C LYS A 99 -0.16 21.76 -10.21
N MET A 100 -0.96 22.19 -11.16
CA MET A 100 -2.43 22.16 -11.07
C MET A 100 -3.05 20.88 -11.65
N ILE A 101 -2.27 20.07 -12.38
CA ILE A 101 -2.75 18.86 -13.05
C ILE A 101 -1.88 17.68 -12.61
N LEU A 102 -2.51 16.53 -12.37
CA LEU A 102 -1.78 15.30 -12.06
C LEU A 102 -0.92 14.86 -13.25
N SER A 103 0.34 14.50 -13.00
CA SER A 103 1.16 13.85 -14.02
C SER A 103 0.72 12.40 -14.22
N ASN A 104 1.08 11.80 -15.37
CA ASN A 104 0.77 10.39 -15.64
C ASN A 104 1.34 9.46 -14.58
N SER A 105 2.54 9.75 -14.08
CA SER A 105 3.17 9.00 -13.00
C SER A 105 2.39 9.12 -11.68
N MET A 106 1.88 10.30 -11.34
CA MET A 106 1.02 10.49 -10.16
C MET A 106 -0.30 9.74 -10.28
N LEU A 107 -0.95 9.81 -11.46
CA LEU A 107 -2.18 9.08 -11.75
C LEU A 107 -1.97 7.57 -11.61
N MET A 108 -0.93 7.03 -12.24
CA MET A 108 -0.59 5.60 -12.15
C MET A 108 -0.33 5.18 -10.70
N PHE A 109 0.39 6.00 -9.94
CA PHE A 109 0.70 5.73 -8.54
C PHE A 109 -0.56 5.68 -7.66
N ILE A 110 -1.50 6.62 -7.85
CA ILE A 110 -2.79 6.63 -7.14
C ILE A 110 -3.58 5.35 -7.47
N LEU A 111 -3.68 4.98 -8.74
CA LEU A 111 -4.46 3.81 -9.17
C LEU A 111 -3.89 2.50 -8.60
N ILE A 112 -2.57 2.34 -8.61
CA ILE A 112 -1.90 1.15 -8.04
C ILE A 112 -2.12 1.08 -6.52
N ASN A 113 -2.02 2.21 -5.81
CA ASN A 113 -2.28 2.25 -4.38
C ASN A 113 -3.74 1.94 -4.04
N THR A 114 -4.68 2.43 -4.84
CA THR A 114 -6.12 2.15 -4.66
C THR A 114 -6.44 0.67 -4.90
N ALA A 115 -5.81 0.05 -5.90
CA ALA A 115 -5.97 -1.39 -6.18
C ALA A 115 -5.30 -2.29 -5.13
N SER A 116 -4.27 -1.81 -4.47
CA SER A 116 -3.58 -2.39 -3.30
C SER A 116 -3.40 -3.91 -3.33
N ILE A 117 -2.39 -4.41 -4.03
CA ILE A 117 -2.03 -5.85 -3.99
C ILE A 117 -1.53 -6.19 -2.59
N GLN A 118 -2.18 -7.15 -1.93
CA GLN A 118 -1.80 -7.63 -0.60
C GLN A 118 -1.48 -9.12 -0.64
N LEU A 119 -0.27 -9.50 -0.23
CA LEU A 119 0.08 -10.92 -0.03
C LEU A 119 -0.45 -11.44 1.31
N ILE A 120 -0.36 -10.63 2.34
CA ILE A 120 -0.85 -10.97 3.68
C ILE A 120 -1.81 -9.87 4.12
N PRO A 121 -3.13 -10.12 4.17
CA PRO A 121 -4.10 -9.14 4.64
C PRO A 121 -4.10 -9.07 6.18
N THR A 122 -3.00 -8.55 6.75
CA THR A 122 -2.72 -8.55 8.18
C THR A 122 -3.84 -7.93 9.01
N ASN A 123 -4.39 -6.80 8.56
CA ASN A 123 -5.50 -6.12 9.27
C ASN A 123 -6.77 -6.97 9.29
N VAL A 124 -7.12 -7.62 8.17
CA VAL A 124 -8.31 -8.47 8.09
C VAL A 124 -8.14 -9.70 8.95
N ILE A 125 -6.96 -10.33 8.94
CA ILE A 125 -6.64 -11.48 9.79
C ILE A 125 -6.71 -11.10 11.27
N ALA A 126 -6.16 -9.94 11.65
CA ALA A 126 -6.20 -9.45 13.02
C ALA A 126 -7.65 -9.23 13.52
N ILE A 127 -8.50 -8.60 12.69
CA ILE A 127 -9.93 -8.40 13.02
C ILE A 127 -10.65 -9.74 13.14
N ARG A 128 -10.44 -10.67 12.22
CA ARG A 128 -11.05 -12.00 12.27
C ARG A 128 -10.63 -12.79 13.51
N ASN A 129 -9.36 -12.66 13.92
CA ASN A 129 -8.86 -13.25 15.17
C ASN A 129 -9.50 -12.61 16.40
N SER A 130 -9.64 -11.29 16.45
CA SER A 130 -10.29 -10.60 17.57
C SER A 130 -11.76 -10.95 17.73
N LEU A 131 -12.42 -11.35 16.63
CA LEU A 131 -13.79 -11.84 16.61
C LEU A 131 -13.91 -13.37 16.81
N ASN A 132 -12.83 -14.04 17.25
CA ASN A 132 -12.77 -15.48 17.47
C ASN A 132 -13.18 -16.33 16.26
N SER A 133 -12.86 -15.89 15.04
CA SER A 133 -13.11 -16.67 13.83
C SER A 133 -12.25 -17.94 13.83
N SER A 134 -12.87 -19.11 13.71
CA SER A 134 -12.19 -20.41 13.72
C SER A 134 -11.17 -20.60 12.58
N MET A 135 -11.32 -19.83 11.49
CA MET A 135 -10.47 -19.93 10.29
C MET A 135 -10.12 -18.55 9.74
N SER A 136 -9.39 -17.76 10.52
CA SER A 136 -9.06 -16.37 10.19
C SER A 136 -8.19 -16.23 8.94
N THR A 137 -7.39 -17.25 8.60
CA THR A 137 -6.43 -17.22 7.46
C THR A 137 -7.04 -17.66 6.12
N GLN A 138 -8.22 -18.29 6.10
CA GLN A 138 -8.86 -18.72 4.83
C GLN A 138 -9.14 -17.56 3.85
N ILE A 139 -9.21 -16.33 4.34
CA ILE A 139 -9.44 -15.14 3.53
C ILE A 139 -8.26 -14.81 2.59
N ILE A 140 -7.08 -15.38 2.80
CA ILE A 140 -5.87 -15.05 2.05
C ILE A 140 -6.06 -15.32 0.55
N PHE A 141 -6.55 -16.49 0.19
CA PHE A 141 -6.71 -16.88 -1.22
C PHE A 141 -7.75 -16.01 -1.97
N PRO A 142 -8.97 -15.78 -1.44
CA PRO A 142 -9.91 -14.83 -2.04
C PRO A 142 -9.34 -13.40 -2.18
N VAL A 143 -8.57 -12.93 -1.19
CA VAL A 143 -7.92 -11.61 -1.24
C VAL A 143 -6.89 -11.54 -2.36
N TRP A 144 -6.11 -12.58 -2.60
CA TRP A 144 -5.16 -12.61 -3.72
C TRP A 144 -5.86 -12.46 -5.07
N ILE A 145 -6.92 -13.25 -5.30
CA ILE A 145 -7.69 -13.16 -6.55
C ILE A 145 -8.26 -11.76 -6.73
N ALA A 146 -8.91 -11.22 -5.68
CA ALA A 146 -9.55 -9.91 -5.73
C ALA A 146 -8.53 -8.77 -5.98
N THR A 147 -7.41 -8.77 -5.25
CA THR A 147 -6.41 -7.69 -5.35
C THR A 147 -5.60 -7.77 -6.65
N ILE A 148 -5.28 -8.96 -7.15
CA ILE A 148 -4.59 -9.14 -8.43
C ILE A 148 -5.49 -8.69 -9.58
N THR A 149 -6.77 -9.10 -9.59
CA THR A 149 -7.71 -8.69 -10.65
C THR A 149 -7.96 -7.19 -10.63
N ALA A 150 -8.12 -6.58 -9.45
CA ALA A 150 -8.25 -5.14 -9.28
C ALA A 150 -7.01 -4.39 -9.79
N ALA A 151 -5.81 -4.87 -9.47
CA ALA A 151 -4.56 -4.26 -9.91
C ALA A 151 -4.39 -4.35 -11.44
N LEU A 152 -4.68 -5.51 -12.04
CA LEU A 152 -4.63 -5.67 -13.50
C LEU A 152 -5.61 -4.73 -14.19
N ALA A 153 -6.86 -4.67 -13.73
CA ALA A 153 -7.87 -3.76 -14.26
C ALA A 153 -7.43 -2.29 -14.15
N SER A 154 -6.90 -1.89 -12.99
CA SER A 154 -6.40 -0.53 -12.76
C SER A 154 -5.24 -0.16 -13.69
N ILE A 155 -4.27 -1.04 -13.87
CA ILE A 155 -3.11 -0.82 -14.73
C ILE A 155 -3.54 -0.71 -16.20
N ILE A 156 -4.43 -1.61 -16.66
CA ILE A 156 -4.96 -1.58 -18.03
C ILE A 156 -5.70 -0.27 -18.28
N THR A 157 -6.63 0.08 -17.38
CA THR A 157 -7.42 1.31 -17.48
C THR A 157 -6.53 2.55 -17.49
N ALA A 158 -5.54 2.62 -16.59
CA ALA A 158 -4.58 3.72 -16.54
C ALA A 158 -3.81 3.86 -17.86
N LYS A 159 -3.27 2.76 -18.39
CA LYS A 159 -2.51 2.80 -19.65
C LYS A 159 -3.37 3.19 -20.84
N VAL A 160 -4.62 2.72 -20.88
CA VAL A 160 -5.57 3.09 -21.94
C VAL A 160 -5.90 4.59 -21.87
N LEU A 161 -6.25 5.10 -20.67
CA LEU A 161 -6.58 6.52 -20.49
C LEU A 161 -5.39 7.44 -20.78
N ILE A 162 -4.19 7.08 -20.32
CA ILE A 162 -2.96 7.84 -20.62
C ILE A 162 -2.69 7.86 -22.14
N ARG A 163 -3.01 6.78 -22.85
CA ARG A 163 -2.81 6.70 -24.31
C ARG A 163 -3.87 7.50 -25.09
N LEU A 164 -5.11 7.54 -24.60
CA LEU A 164 -6.22 8.28 -25.22
C LEU A 164 -6.14 9.80 -24.93
N GLY A 165 -5.55 10.18 -23.81
CA GLY A 165 -5.39 11.59 -23.42
C GLY A 165 -4.16 12.30 -24.02
N LYS A 166 -3.43 11.62 -24.91
CA LYS A 166 -2.36 12.19 -25.76
C LYS A 166 -2.91 12.55 -27.13
#